data_55b2d16b3d9821952000903b05d68847
#
_entry.id   55b2d16b3d9821952000903b05d68847
#
_cell.length_a   1.000
_cell.length_b   1.000
_cell.length_c   1.000
_cell.angle_alpha   90.00
_cell.angle_beta   90.00
_cell.angle_gamma   90.00
#
_symmetry.space_group_name_H-M   'P 1'
#
loop_
_entity.id
_entity.type
_entity.pdbx_description
1 polymer ?
#
loop_
_entity_poly.entity_id
_entity_poly.type
_entity_poly.pdbx_seq_one_letter_code
_entity_poly.pdbx_strand_id
1 'polypeptide(L)'
;NCYIDRDIDRKMKRTEKRPLVTGELTDREALVFAWALAVISVVYLWTMVNPLSGLLGLAAILLYVVFYSMYLKKRTTQNIVWGGIAGCMPVLIAWAAVRNTIEWPALILFTVIFLWTPPHYWPLSMKYAEDYKAAGVPMLGAIAPAQAVSVQVVLYGWAMVICSLLLIPIGG
;
A
#
# COMPACT_ATOMS: atom_id res chain seq x y z
N ASN A 1 -3.46 -3.26 -10.68
CA ASN A 1 -4.28 -2.32 -9.91
C ASN A 1 -5.04 -1.34 -10.81
N CYS A 2 -4.39 -0.62 -11.74
CA CYS A 2 -5.04 0.35 -12.64
C CYS A 2 -6.21 -0.25 -13.44
N TYR A 3 -6.16 -1.53 -13.79
CA TYR A 3 -7.27 -2.24 -14.42
C TYR A 3 -8.50 -2.34 -13.48
N ILE A 4 -8.27 -2.74 -12.20
CA ILE A 4 -9.33 -2.85 -11.19
C ILE A 4 -9.93 -1.48 -10.86
N ASP A 5 -9.11 -0.45 -10.86
CA ASP A 5 -9.47 0.92 -10.48
C ASP A 5 -9.97 1.77 -11.66
N ARG A 6 -10.01 1.26 -12.90
CA ARG A 6 -10.34 2.03 -14.10
C ARG A 6 -11.61 2.87 -13.97
N ASP A 7 -12.68 2.30 -13.40
CA ASP A 7 -13.97 3.01 -13.25
C ASP A 7 -13.92 4.09 -12.16
N ILE A 8 -13.08 3.90 -11.13
CA ILE A 8 -12.77 4.91 -10.11
C ILE A 8 -11.94 6.03 -10.76
N ASP A 9 -10.92 5.66 -11.52
CA ASP A 9 -9.98 6.58 -12.16
C ASP A 9 -10.67 7.52 -13.15
N ARG A 10 -11.71 7.06 -13.86
CA ARG A 10 -12.55 7.89 -14.75
C ARG A 10 -13.30 9.01 -14.03
N LYS A 11 -13.60 8.84 -12.74
CA LYS A 11 -14.36 9.80 -11.92
C LYS A 11 -13.47 10.79 -11.18
N MET A 12 -12.16 10.58 -11.18
CA MET A 12 -11.20 11.39 -10.44
C MET A 12 -10.38 12.25 -11.40
N LYS A 13 -10.42 13.57 -11.26
CA LYS A 13 -9.65 14.52 -12.09
C LYS A 13 -8.16 14.21 -12.16
N ARG A 14 -7.61 13.71 -11.04
CA ARG A 14 -6.19 13.35 -10.93
C ARG A 14 -5.79 12.17 -11.81
N THR A 15 -6.71 11.24 -12.09
CA THR A 15 -6.43 9.95 -12.74
C THR A 15 -7.17 9.75 -14.06
N GLU A 16 -8.04 10.67 -14.47
CA GLU A 16 -8.82 10.60 -15.73
C GLU A 16 -7.97 10.48 -17.00
N LYS A 17 -6.70 10.95 -16.95
CA LYS A 17 -5.74 10.91 -18.06
C LYS A 17 -4.85 9.67 -18.06
N ARG A 18 -5.14 8.66 -17.25
CA ARG A 18 -4.38 7.40 -17.28
C ARG A 18 -4.60 6.65 -18.60
N PRO A 19 -3.57 6.00 -19.19
CA PRO A 19 -3.66 5.30 -20.48
C PRO A 19 -4.80 4.29 -20.59
N LEU A 20 -5.12 3.58 -19.49
CA LEU A 20 -6.28 2.67 -19.43
C LEU A 20 -7.63 3.39 -19.42
N VAL A 21 -7.68 4.63 -18.94
CA VAL A 21 -8.90 5.45 -18.90
C VAL A 21 -9.13 6.12 -20.25
N THR A 22 -8.06 6.63 -20.88
CA THR A 22 -8.10 7.29 -22.20
C THR A 22 -8.26 6.30 -23.36
N GLY A 23 -7.97 5.00 -23.11
CA GLY A 23 -8.03 3.98 -24.16
C GLY A 23 -6.74 3.84 -24.98
N GLU A 24 -5.67 4.54 -24.60
CA GLU A 24 -4.35 4.39 -25.22
C GLU A 24 -3.74 3.00 -24.97
N LEU A 25 -4.14 2.35 -23.90
CA LEU A 25 -3.75 0.99 -23.50
C LEU A 25 -5.00 0.12 -23.36
N THR A 26 -5.02 -1.02 -24.02
CA THR A 26 -6.12 -1.98 -23.90
C THR A 26 -6.06 -2.75 -22.57
N ASP A 27 -7.21 -3.20 -22.09
CA ASP A 27 -7.32 -4.03 -20.90
C ASP A 27 -6.43 -5.29 -20.97
N ARG A 28 -6.37 -5.90 -22.16
CA ARG A 28 -5.56 -7.12 -22.40
C ARG A 28 -4.07 -6.85 -22.27
N GLU A 29 -3.59 -5.78 -22.89
CA GLU A 29 -2.16 -5.39 -22.80
C GLU A 29 -1.78 -5.09 -21.36
N ALA A 30 -2.59 -4.33 -20.63
CA ALA A 30 -2.36 -4.02 -19.23
C ALA A 30 -2.34 -5.27 -18.33
N LEU A 31 -3.25 -6.22 -18.55
CA LEU A 31 -3.31 -7.46 -17.78
C LEU A 31 -2.13 -8.38 -18.11
N VAL A 32 -1.79 -8.55 -19.40
CA VAL A 32 -0.63 -9.37 -19.81
C VAL A 32 0.65 -8.80 -19.20
N PHE A 33 0.85 -7.49 -19.29
CA PHE A 33 2.02 -6.83 -18.71
C PHE A 33 2.08 -7.00 -17.19
N ALA A 34 0.96 -6.78 -16.49
CA ALA A 34 0.88 -6.93 -15.03
C ALA A 34 1.17 -8.37 -14.57
N TRP A 35 0.60 -9.37 -15.26
CA TRP A 35 0.85 -10.78 -14.96
C TRP A 35 2.28 -11.18 -15.26
N ALA A 36 2.84 -10.74 -16.39
CA ALA A 36 4.23 -11.00 -16.72
C ALA A 36 5.17 -10.46 -15.63
N LEU A 37 4.99 -9.20 -15.21
CA LEU A 37 5.80 -8.62 -14.14
C LEU A 37 5.61 -9.35 -12.79
N ALA A 38 4.38 -9.75 -12.45
CA ALA A 38 4.11 -10.47 -11.21
C ALA A 38 4.81 -11.83 -11.21
N VAL A 39 4.71 -12.60 -12.29
CA VAL A 39 5.37 -13.90 -12.40
C VAL A 39 6.89 -13.76 -12.40
N ILE A 40 7.43 -12.85 -13.22
CA ILE A 40 8.88 -12.61 -13.30
C ILE A 40 9.44 -12.20 -11.93
N SER A 41 8.78 -11.27 -11.22
CA SER A 41 9.26 -10.81 -9.91
C SER A 41 9.27 -11.92 -8.86
N VAL A 42 8.22 -12.74 -8.80
CA VAL A 42 8.14 -13.84 -7.82
C VAL A 42 9.16 -14.94 -8.17
N VAL A 43 9.25 -15.33 -9.44
CA VAL A 43 10.23 -16.32 -9.90
C VAL A 43 11.65 -15.83 -9.64
N TYR A 44 11.95 -14.58 -9.98
CA TYR A 44 13.28 -13.99 -9.73
C TYR A 44 13.64 -14.01 -8.25
N LEU A 45 12.75 -13.52 -7.37
CA LEU A 45 12.99 -13.54 -5.93
C LEU A 45 13.17 -14.96 -5.39
N TRP A 46 12.37 -15.91 -5.89
CA TRP A 46 12.43 -17.31 -5.44
C TRP A 46 13.71 -18.00 -5.85
N THR A 47 14.14 -17.83 -7.11
CA THR A 47 15.25 -18.60 -7.67
C THR A 47 16.60 -17.90 -7.51
N MET A 48 16.65 -16.58 -7.62
CA MET A 48 17.90 -15.79 -7.61
C MET A 48 18.22 -15.19 -6.24
N VAL A 49 17.25 -15.11 -5.34
CA VAL A 49 17.46 -14.58 -3.99
C VAL A 49 17.29 -15.71 -2.97
N ASN A 50 16.06 -15.98 -2.55
CA ASN A 50 15.72 -17.13 -1.74
C ASN A 50 14.18 -17.38 -1.74
N PRO A 51 13.73 -18.61 -1.39
CA PRO A 51 12.30 -18.95 -1.39
C PRO A 51 11.45 -18.07 -0.43
N LEU A 52 12.00 -17.65 0.70
CA LEU A 52 11.29 -16.79 1.65
C LEU A 52 10.96 -15.43 1.03
N SER A 53 11.92 -14.80 0.34
CA SER A 53 11.69 -13.53 -0.37
C SER A 53 10.67 -13.68 -1.49
N GLY A 54 10.69 -14.80 -2.22
CA GLY A 54 9.70 -15.12 -3.25
C GLY A 54 8.29 -15.26 -2.68
N LEU A 55 8.15 -15.96 -1.55
CA LEU A 55 6.88 -16.13 -0.84
C LEU A 55 6.33 -14.79 -0.32
N LEU A 56 7.18 -13.96 0.29
CA LEU A 56 6.82 -12.64 0.76
C LEU A 56 6.44 -11.71 -0.40
N GLY A 57 7.12 -11.81 -1.55
CA GLY A 57 6.78 -11.08 -2.77
C GLY A 57 5.40 -11.46 -3.30
N LEU A 58 5.09 -12.77 -3.35
CA LEU A 58 3.76 -13.25 -3.72
C LEU A 58 2.70 -12.75 -2.72
N ALA A 59 2.97 -12.84 -1.42
CA ALA A 59 2.07 -12.34 -0.39
C ALA A 59 1.81 -10.84 -0.53
N ALA A 60 2.83 -10.04 -0.84
CA ALA A 60 2.68 -8.60 -1.08
C ALA A 60 1.75 -8.30 -2.26
N ILE A 61 1.88 -9.04 -3.38
CA ILE A 61 1.01 -8.90 -4.55
C ILE A 61 -0.44 -9.24 -4.17
N LEU A 62 -0.67 -10.35 -3.48
CA LEU A 62 -2.01 -10.77 -3.06
C LEU A 62 -2.64 -9.77 -2.08
N LEU A 63 -1.89 -9.30 -1.10
CA LEU A 63 -2.36 -8.27 -0.15
C LEU A 63 -2.73 -6.97 -0.88
N TYR A 64 -1.93 -6.53 -1.83
CA TYR A 64 -2.21 -5.29 -2.56
C TYR A 64 -3.36 -5.43 -3.56
N VAL A 65 -3.35 -6.49 -4.38
CA VAL A 65 -4.34 -6.64 -5.46
C VAL A 65 -5.68 -7.14 -4.90
N VAL A 66 -5.66 -8.25 -4.17
CA VAL A 66 -6.90 -8.89 -3.70
C VAL A 66 -7.44 -8.19 -2.46
N PHE A 67 -6.63 -8.13 -1.40
CA PHE A 67 -7.11 -7.64 -0.11
C PHE A 67 -7.37 -6.13 -0.13
N TYR A 68 -6.42 -5.32 -0.59
CA TYR A 68 -6.59 -3.87 -0.63
C TYR A 68 -7.48 -3.43 -1.80
N SER A 69 -7.07 -3.69 -3.06
CA SER A 69 -7.73 -3.07 -4.22
C SER A 69 -9.12 -3.62 -4.49
N MET A 70 -9.30 -4.95 -4.39
CA MET A 70 -10.60 -5.57 -4.67
C MET A 70 -11.55 -5.53 -3.47
N TYR A 71 -11.02 -5.67 -2.24
CA TYR A 71 -11.88 -5.83 -1.07
C TYR A 71 -12.00 -4.57 -0.22
N LEU A 72 -10.89 -4.03 0.32
CA LEU A 72 -10.94 -2.95 1.32
C LEU A 72 -11.27 -1.59 0.73
N LYS A 73 -10.71 -1.24 -0.42
CA LYS A 73 -10.69 0.11 -0.97
C LYS A 73 -12.08 0.78 -1.05
N LYS A 74 -13.12 -0.01 -1.35
CA LYS A 74 -14.50 0.48 -1.52
C LYS A 74 -15.39 0.21 -0.30
N ARG A 75 -14.90 -0.45 0.75
CA ARG A 75 -15.76 -0.97 1.84
C ARG A 75 -15.53 -0.34 3.20
N THR A 76 -14.37 0.26 3.44
CA THR A 76 -14.05 0.77 4.77
C THR A 76 -13.26 2.07 4.70
N THR A 77 -13.51 2.94 5.69
CA THR A 77 -12.75 4.18 5.91
C THR A 77 -11.33 3.92 6.38
N GLN A 78 -11.09 2.73 6.94
CA GLN A 78 -9.79 2.25 7.40
C GLN A 78 -8.98 1.55 6.28
N ASN A 79 -9.40 1.71 5.02
CA ASN A 79 -8.75 1.09 3.86
C ASN A 79 -7.25 1.41 3.78
N ILE A 80 -6.83 2.63 4.16
CA ILE A 80 -5.43 3.06 4.20
C ILE A 80 -4.66 2.33 5.29
N VAL A 81 -5.24 2.16 6.48
CA VAL A 81 -4.57 1.47 7.60
C VAL A 81 -4.28 0.03 7.22
N TRP A 82 -5.31 -0.73 6.88
CA TRP A 82 -5.16 -2.14 6.54
C TRP A 82 -4.45 -2.36 5.19
N GLY A 83 -4.68 -1.48 4.21
CA GLY A 83 -3.97 -1.50 2.94
C GLY A 83 -2.48 -1.16 3.08
N GLY A 84 -2.12 -0.42 4.13
CA GLY A 84 -0.74 -0.11 4.49
C GLY A 84 0.13 -1.35 4.71
N ILE A 85 -0.46 -2.49 5.13
CA ILE A 85 0.27 -3.76 5.26
C ILE A 85 0.98 -4.13 3.96
N ALA A 86 0.33 -3.98 2.81
CA ALA A 86 0.95 -4.26 1.52
C ALA A 86 2.15 -3.34 1.24
N GLY A 87 2.05 -2.05 1.64
CA GLY A 87 3.13 -1.07 1.52
C GLY A 87 4.33 -1.32 2.43
N CYS A 88 4.16 -2.09 3.51
CA CYS A 88 5.22 -2.46 4.44
C CYS A 88 5.98 -3.73 4.04
N MET A 89 5.41 -4.56 3.16
CA MET A 89 6.01 -5.83 2.73
C MET A 89 7.42 -5.71 2.15
N PRO A 90 7.81 -4.63 1.42
CA PRO A 90 9.17 -4.46 0.93
C PRO A 90 10.23 -4.53 2.03
N VAL A 91 9.92 -4.09 3.25
CA VAL A 91 10.85 -4.18 4.40
C VAL A 91 11.17 -5.65 4.72
N LEU A 92 10.13 -6.49 4.82
CA LEU A 92 10.31 -7.91 5.12
C LEU A 92 10.98 -8.64 3.96
N ILE A 93 10.66 -8.29 2.72
CA ILE A 93 11.29 -8.87 1.53
C ILE A 93 12.78 -8.55 1.50
N ALA A 94 13.15 -7.28 1.74
CA ALA A 94 14.54 -6.86 1.75
C ALA A 94 15.33 -7.53 2.89
N TRP A 95 14.75 -7.62 4.09
CA TRP A 95 15.37 -8.31 5.21
C TRP A 95 15.57 -9.80 4.92
N ALA A 96 14.53 -10.47 4.44
CA ALA A 96 14.59 -11.87 4.06
C ALA A 96 15.59 -12.13 2.92
N ALA A 97 15.75 -11.20 1.99
CA ALA A 97 16.71 -11.31 0.90
C ALA A 97 18.16 -11.42 1.40
N VAL A 98 18.49 -10.71 2.48
CA VAL A 98 19.85 -10.67 3.05
C VAL A 98 20.06 -11.77 4.10
N ARG A 99 19.07 -11.96 4.98
CA ARG A 99 19.19 -12.81 6.18
C ARG A 99 18.55 -14.18 6.03
N ASN A 100 17.72 -14.38 5.02
CA ASN A 100 16.88 -15.58 4.83
C ASN A 100 16.01 -15.93 6.05
N THR A 101 15.65 -14.94 6.84
CA THR A 101 14.82 -15.07 8.05
C THR A 101 14.05 -13.77 8.28
N ILE A 102 13.06 -13.81 9.19
CA ILE A 102 12.37 -12.62 9.70
C ILE A 102 12.73 -12.47 11.15
N GLU A 103 13.35 -11.35 11.50
CA GLU A 103 13.85 -11.04 12.83
C GLU A 103 13.14 -9.81 13.42
N TRP A 104 13.27 -9.58 14.72
CA TRP A 104 12.64 -8.47 15.42
C TRP A 104 12.90 -7.09 14.78
N PRO A 105 14.14 -6.75 14.34
CA PRO A 105 14.37 -5.45 13.69
C PRO A 105 13.54 -5.26 12.43
N ALA A 106 13.35 -6.31 11.63
CA ALA A 106 12.50 -6.25 10.43
C ALA A 106 11.03 -6.01 10.78
N LEU A 107 10.53 -6.63 11.86
CA LEU A 107 9.15 -6.43 12.33
C LEU A 107 8.94 -5.01 12.88
N ILE A 108 9.94 -4.46 13.58
CA ILE A 108 9.89 -3.07 14.05
C ILE A 108 9.87 -2.11 12.86
N LEU A 109 10.77 -2.27 11.88
CA LEU A 109 10.80 -1.45 10.67
C LEU A 109 9.49 -1.57 9.87
N PHE A 110 8.96 -2.77 9.72
CA PHE A 110 7.64 -3.01 9.12
C PHE A 110 6.55 -2.21 9.85
N THR A 111 6.54 -2.26 11.19
CA THR A 111 5.56 -1.54 12.02
C THR A 111 5.73 -0.03 11.92
N VAL A 112 6.96 0.48 11.85
CA VAL A 112 7.22 1.91 11.62
C VAL A 112 6.60 2.38 10.30
N ILE A 113 6.79 1.65 9.20
CA ILE A 113 6.20 1.99 7.89
C ILE A 113 4.68 1.84 7.92
N PHE A 114 4.15 0.83 8.64
CA PHE A 114 2.73 0.67 8.83
C PHE A 114 2.10 1.88 9.55
N LEU A 115 2.71 2.31 10.65
CA LEU A 115 2.26 3.47 11.42
C LEU A 115 2.45 4.80 10.67
N TRP A 116 3.43 4.89 9.77
CA TRP A 116 3.67 6.04 8.91
C TRP A 116 2.60 6.21 7.83
N THR A 117 2.00 5.12 7.36
CA THR A 117 1.07 5.12 6.22
C THR A 117 -0.15 6.03 6.44
N PRO A 118 -0.90 5.98 7.56
CA PRO A 118 -2.04 6.87 7.79
C PRO A 118 -1.66 8.37 7.84
N PRO A 119 -0.66 8.81 8.60
CA PRO A 119 -0.21 10.21 8.61
C PRO A 119 0.20 10.74 7.24
N HIS A 120 0.75 9.89 6.40
CA HIS A 120 1.15 10.25 5.04
C HIS A 120 -0.06 10.41 4.10
N TYR A 121 -0.97 9.45 4.11
CA TYR A 121 -2.06 9.41 3.13
C TYR A 121 -3.32 10.20 3.53
N TRP A 122 -3.66 10.32 4.80
CA TRP A 122 -4.87 11.02 5.20
C TRP A 122 -4.86 12.52 4.87
N PRO A 123 -3.77 13.29 5.09
CA PRO A 123 -3.70 14.68 4.63
C PRO A 123 -3.86 14.80 3.11
N LEU A 124 -3.28 13.87 2.36
CA LEU A 124 -3.45 13.83 0.90
C LEU A 124 -4.90 13.54 0.51
N SER A 125 -5.58 12.64 1.22
CA SER A 125 -6.99 12.33 0.96
C SER A 125 -7.93 13.49 1.31
N MET A 126 -7.58 14.34 2.28
CA MET A 126 -8.28 15.60 2.55
C MET A 126 -8.15 16.58 1.39
N LYS A 127 -6.95 16.72 0.82
CA LYS A 127 -6.69 17.59 -0.34
C LYS A 127 -7.53 17.18 -1.56
N TYR A 128 -7.75 15.89 -1.78
CA TYR A 128 -8.51 15.33 -2.91
C TYR A 128 -9.87 14.77 -2.50
N ALA A 129 -10.48 15.35 -1.45
CA ALA A 129 -11.72 14.85 -0.86
C ALA A 129 -12.86 14.76 -1.89
N GLU A 130 -13.01 15.77 -2.74
CA GLU A 130 -14.06 15.81 -3.77
C GLU A 130 -13.89 14.70 -4.81
N ASP A 131 -12.67 14.41 -5.25
CA ASP A 131 -12.37 13.32 -6.17
C ASP A 131 -12.75 11.96 -5.56
N TYR A 132 -12.40 11.72 -4.27
CA TYR A 132 -12.74 10.48 -3.58
C TYR A 132 -14.24 10.32 -3.37
N LYS A 133 -14.96 11.40 -3.03
CA LYS A 133 -16.43 11.42 -2.94
C LYS A 133 -17.07 11.09 -4.29
N ALA A 134 -16.64 11.76 -5.36
CA ALA A 134 -17.16 11.53 -6.70
C ALA A 134 -16.95 10.08 -7.19
N ALA A 135 -15.83 9.48 -6.78
CA ALA A 135 -15.49 8.09 -7.10
C ALA A 135 -16.16 7.06 -6.17
N GLY A 136 -16.85 7.49 -5.10
CA GLY A 136 -17.50 6.61 -4.12
C GLY A 136 -16.50 5.80 -3.28
N VAL A 137 -15.27 6.32 -3.08
CA VAL A 137 -14.24 5.68 -2.25
C VAL A 137 -14.27 6.28 -0.85
N PRO A 138 -14.58 5.51 0.20
CA PRO A 138 -14.75 6.02 1.55
C PRO A 138 -13.41 6.28 2.24
N MET A 139 -12.68 7.30 1.78
CA MET A 139 -11.44 7.72 2.43
C MET A 139 -11.74 8.52 3.69
N LEU A 140 -11.09 8.21 4.82
CA LEU A 140 -11.33 8.89 6.08
C LEU A 140 -11.16 10.42 5.94
N GLY A 141 -10.11 10.88 5.28
CA GLY A 141 -9.87 12.31 5.06
C GLY A 141 -10.88 13.00 4.14
N ALA A 142 -11.69 12.23 3.38
CA ALA A 142 -12.73 12.77 2.52
C ALA A 142 -14.10 12.89 3.22
N ILE A 143 -14.35 12.11 4.27
CA ILE A 143 -15.67 12.02 4.90
C ILE A 143 -15.70 12.44 6.38
N ALA A 144 -14.58 12.33 7.09
CA ALA A 144 -14.50 12.72 8.50
C ALA A 144 -14.16 14.22 8.66
N PRO A 145 -14.58 14.85 9.79
CA PRO A 145 -14.16 16.20 10.12
C PRO A 145 -12.63 16.33 10.19
N ALA A 146 -12.09 17.44 9.68
CA ALA A 146 -10.64 17.67 9.63
C ALA A 146 -9.96 17.52 10.99
N GLN A 147 -10.62 17.96 12.08
CA GLN A 147 -10.10 17.83 13.43
C GLN A 147 -9.92 16.36 13.83
N ALA A 148 -10.90 15.50 13.54
CA ALA A 148 -10.82 14.07 13.85
C ALA A 148 -9.70 13.38 13.07
N VAL A 149 -9.50 13.73 11.80
CA VAL A 149 -8.40 13.24 10.98
C VAL A 149 -7.06 13.71 11.54
N SER A 150 -6.93 15.00 11.91
CA SER A 150 -5.71 15.56 12.48
C SER A 150 -5.30 14.89 13.78
N VAL A 151 -6.24 14.60 14.67
CA VAL A 151 -5.97 13.87 15.92
C VAL A 151 -5.39 12.47 15.61
N GLN A 152 -6.01 11.75 14.69
CA GLN A 152 -5.49 10.43 14.29
C GLN A 152 -4.11 10.51 13.65
N VAL A 153 -3.85 11.49 12.79
CA VAL A 153 -2.53 11.74 12.19
C VAL A 153 -1.46 11.93 13.28
N VAL A 154 -1.76 12.74 14.31
CA VAL A 154 -0.85 12.98 15.43
C VAL A 154 -0.62 11.69 16.24
N LEU A 155 -1.69 10.95 16.57
CA LEU A 155 -1.57 9.69 17.34
C LEU A 155 -0.73 8.64 16.61
N TYR A 156 -0.98 8.42 15.31
CA TYR A 156 -0.16 7.51 14.50
C TYR A 156 1.29 7.99 14.36
N GLY A 157 1.50 9.33 14.24
CA GLY A 157 2.82 9.92 14.20
C GLY A 157 3.62 9.66 15.49
N TRP A 158 3.00 9.86 16.65
CA TRP A 158 3.63 9.53 17.94
C TRP A 158 3.87 8.05 18.11
N ALA A 159 2.91 7.19 17.75
CA ALA A 159 3.10 5.74 17.78
C ALA A 159 4.27 5.30 16.91
N MET A 160 4.43 5.89 15.72
CA MET A 160 5.56 5.66 14.83
C MET A 160 6.89 6.05 15.49
N VAL A 161 6.97 7.25 16.11
CA VAL A 161 8.18 7.69 16.81
C VAL A 161 8.53 6.74 17.95
N ILE A 162 7.57 6.40 18.80
CA ILE A 162 7.78 5.46 19.91
C ILE A 162 8.26 4.09 19.39
N CYS A 163 7.63 3.58 18.32
CA CYS A 163 8.03 2.32 17.71
C CYS A 163 9.46 2.38 17.16
N SER A 164 9.86 3.50 16.54
CA SER A 164 11.22 3.66 16.01
C SER A 164 12.31 3.65 17.08
N LEU A 165 11.99 4.11 18.31
CA LEU A 165 12.93 4.08 19.43
C LEU A 165 13.30 2.66 19.87
N LEU A 166 12.45 1.66 19.56
CA LEU A 166 12.76 0.26 19.83
C LEU A 166 13.94 -0.28 19.01
N LEU A 167 14.39 0.46 17.97
CA LEU A 167 15.58 0.10 17.20
C LEU A 167 16.88 0.51 17.90
N ILE A 168 16.87 1.45 18.85
CA ILE A 168 18.09 1.96 19.53
C ILE A 168 18.89 0.83 20.17
N PRO A 169 18.32 -0.10 20.96
CA PRO A 169 19.08 -1.18 21.59
C PRO A 169 19.62 -2.22 20.61
N ILE A 170 19.16 -2.21 19.37
CA ILE A 170 19.46 -3.23 18.36
C ILE A 170 20.57 -2.76 17.41
N GLY A 171 20.75 -1.45 17.27
CA GLY A 171 21.69 -0.82 16.33
C GLY A 171 23.02 -0.37 16.97
N GLY A 172 23.22 -0.66 18.26
CA GLY A 172 24.43 -0.32 19.00
C GLY A 172 25.46 -1.44 19.05
#